data_8d0c7a0cbc8f5b8c5d2faf2d70000fbc
#
_entry.id   8d0c7a0cbc8f5b8c5d2faf2d70000fbc
#
_cell.length_a   1.000
_cell.length_b   1.000
_cell.length_c   1.000
_cell.angle_alpha   90.00
_cell.angle_beta   90.00
_cell.angle_gamma   90.00
#
_symmetry.space_group_name_H-M   'P 1'
#
loop_
_entity.id
_entity.type
_entity.pdbx_description
1 polymer ?
#
loop_
_entity_poly.entity_id
_entity_poly.type
_entity_poly.pdbx_seq_one_letter_code
_entity_poly.pdbx_strand_id
1 'polypeptide(L)'
;MKAIIQTHYGSAESLKITQIDTPTPKPDEIQIKVMATSLNAPDWRLLRGKPFMVRLSSGLFKPKHLVKGTDAAGIVTAVGGNVKTFKVGDEVYADLADSGFGAFADYVCIDEKLAALKPKTLSFLEAASLPLTAITALQAVRDKAKVKAGDRVLIVGASGGVGSYAIQHCKRYGAHVTAVVSTGRIAQATALGADATIDYTRTPLDQVSEKYDIVLTINGFYPLKTYKKLLTSTGHLVLVSSGKMSQILTITAFGPLLSKKGGQTYSGFLARPSGADLAHLSALIDDGHFMPVIEREIAFEDIPKWIGELEKGHVGGKIVAWVNKD
;
A
#
# COMPACT_ATOMS: atom_id res chain seq x y z
N MET A 1 -8.90 -12.32 22.91
CA MET A 1 -7.91 -11.35 22.42
C MET A 1 -8.53 -9.97 22.22
N LYS A 2 -7.77 -8.91 22.44
CA LYS A 2 -8.20 -7.54 22.15
C LYS A 2 -8.24 -7.32 20.63
N ALA A 3 -9.29 -6.65 20.12
CA ALA A 3 -9.43 -6.33 18.72
C ALA A 3 -10.25 -5.04 18.50
N ILE A 4 -9.99 -4.36 17.38
CA ILE A 4 -10.83 -3.27 16.87
C ILE A 4 -11.80 -3.85 15.86
N ILE A 5 -13.09 -3.80 16.19
CA ILE A 5 -14.14 -4.39 15.36
C ILE A 5 -15.02 -3.35 14.69
N GLN A 6 -15.54 -3.73 13.52
CA GLN A 6 -16.55 -3.02 12.75
C GLN A 6 -17.78 -3.91 12.56
N THR A 7 -18.94 -3.53 13.10
CA THR A 7 -20.20 -4.28 12.97
C THR A 7 -21.11 -3.76 11.85
N HIS A 8 -20.93 -2.51 11.43
CA HIS A 8 -21.69 -1.85 10.38
C HIS A 8 -20.83 -0.86 9.61
N TYR A 9 -21.21 -0.51 8.39
CA TYR A 9 -20.53 0.53 7.62
C TYR A 9 -20.76 1.92 8.24
N GLY A 10 -19.70 2.70 8.39
CA GLY A 10 -19.79 4.00 9.04
C GLY A 10 -18.51 4.82 9.00
N SER A 11 -18.37 5.74 9.93
CA SER A 11 -17.16 6.52 10.17
C SER A 11 -16.23 5.81 11.16
N ALA A 12 -15.06 6.40 11.40
CA ALA A 12 -14.09 5.89 12.37
C ALA A 12 -14.68 5.71 13.79
N GLU A 13 -15.66 6.52 14.16
CA GLU A 13 -16.39 6.43 15.44
C GLU A 13 -17.21 5.12 15.58
N SER A 14 -17.50 4.43 14.48
CA SER A 14 -18.19 3.13 14.50
C SER A 14 -17.30 1.97 14.93
N LEU A 15 -15.99 2.18 14.97
CA LEU A 15 -15.01 1.19 15.42
C LEU A 15 -15.03 1.05 16.94
N LYS A 16 -14.98 -0.19 17.44
CA LYS A 16 -15.00 -0.49 18.86
C LYS A 16 -13.85 -1.42 19.23
N ILE A 17 -13.16 -1.08 20.32
CA ILE A 17 -12.17 -1.97 20.92
C ILE A 17 -12.94 -2.92 21.84
N THR A 18 -12.74 -4.22 21.67
CA THR A 18 -13.43 -5.26 22.46
C THR A 18 -12.61 -6.53 22.55
N GLN A 19 -13.07 -7.46 23.41
CA GLN A 19 -12.53 -8.82 23.48
C GLN A 19 -13.32 -9.73 22.54
N ILE A 20 -12.58 -10.55 21.77
CA ILE A 20 -13.14 -11.60 20.91
C ILE A 20 -12.31 -12.89 21.08
N ASP A 21 -12.82 -14.01 20.58
CA ASP A 21 -12.09 -15.27 20.60
C ASP A 21 -10.81 -15.18 19.76
N THR A 22 -9.75 -15.83 20.23
CA THR A 22 -8.50 -15.93 19.49
C THR A 22 -8.68 -16.94 18.35
N PRO A 23 -8.36 -16.58 17.09
CA PRO A 23 -8.53 -17.50 15.97
C PRO A 23 -7.52 -18.66 16.05
N THR A 24 -7.92 -19.84 15.60
CA THR A 24 -7.05 -21.01 15.45
C THR A 24 -6.68 -21.16 13.96
N PRO A 25 -5.40 -21.44 13.63
CA PRO A 25 -4.97 -21.58 12.25
C PRO A 25 -5.56 -22.81 11.58
N LYS A 26 -6.01 -22.68 10.33
CA LYS A 26 -6.38 -23.77 9.45
C LYS A 26 -5.13 -24.54 9.00
N PRO A 27 -5.26 -25.69 8.30
CA PRO A 27 -4.12 -26.52 7.92
C PRO A 27 -2.99 -25.78 7.19
N ASP A 28 -3.29 -24.81 6.33
CA ASP A 28 -2.31 -24.06 5.53
C ASP A 28 -2.03 -22.65 6.11
N GLU A 29 -2.53 -22.36 7.31
CA GLU A 29 -2.40 -21.03 7.95
C GLU A 29 -1.36 -21.04 9.07
N ILE A 30 -0.75 -19.88 9.28
CA ILE A 30 0.02 -19.54 10.48
C ILE A 30 -0.79 -18.59 11.35
N GLN A 31 -0.67 -18.71 12.67
CA GLN A 31 -1.16 -17.72 13.63
C GLN A 31 -0.02 -16.78 13.99
N ILE A 32 -0.26 -15.50 13.89
CA ILE A 32 0.70 -14.44 14.22
C ILE A 32 0.20 -13.69 15.46
N LYS A 33 1.02 -13.60 16.51
CA LYS A 33 0.89 -12.57 17.55
C LYS A 33 1.33 -11.26 16.93
N VAL A 34 0.39 -10.36 16.69
CA VAL A 34 0.66 -9.09 16.01
C VAL A 34 1.38 -8.16 16.98
N MET A 35 2.63 -7.84 16.69
CA MET A 35 3.42 -6.87 17.45
C MET A 35 3.14 -5.44 16.97
N ALA A 36 3.06 -5.26 15.65
CA ALA A 36 2.76 -3.97 15.03
C ALA A 36 1.89 -4.12 13.79
N THR A 37 1.14 -3.07 13.50
CA THR A 37 0.30 -2.92 12.31
C THR A 37 0.48 -1.56 11.69
N SER A 38 -0.04 -1.34 10.48
CA SER A 38 -0.07 -0.03 9.85
C SER A 38 -1.41 0.28 9.20
N LEU A 39 -1.68 1.59 9.02
CA LEU A 39 -2.91 2.07 8.44
C LEU A 39 -2.75 2.27 6.93
N ASN A 40 -3.79 1.91 6.20
CA ASN A 40 -3.82 1.97 4.74
C ASN A 40 -5.12 2.59 4.21
N ALA A 41 -5.08 3.10 2.99
CA ALA A 41 -6.27 3.66 2.34
C ALA A 41 -7.44 2.67 2.21
N PRO A 42 -7.25 1.35 1.99
CA PRO A 42 -8.33 0.38 2.06
C PRO A 42 -9.06 0.36 3.40
N ASP A 43 -8.41 0.60 4.54
CA ASP A 43 -9.03 0.51 5.86
C ASP A 43 -10.22 1.47 6.01
N TRP A 44 -10.04 2.76 5.65
CA TRP A 44 -11.14 3.71 5.72
C TRP A 44 -12.18 3.52 4.61
N ARG A 45 -11.78 3.05 3.40
CA ARG A 45 -12.71 2.75 2.30
C ARG A 45 -13.62 1.59 2.64
N LEU A 46 -13.06 0.52 3.20
CA LEU A 46 -13.80 -0.64 3.68
C LEU A 46 -14.72 -0.25 4.85
N LEU A 47 -14.21 0.58 5.77
CA LEU A 47 -14.99 1.11 6.89
C LEU A 47 -16.24 1.86 6.43
N ARG A 48 -16.09 2.74 5.43
CA ARG A 48 -17.19 3.48 4.82
C ARG A 48 -18.10 2.60 3.94
N GLY A 49 -17.60 1.48 3.42
CA GLY A 49 -18.28 0.72 2.37
C GLY A 49 -18.55 1.59 1.13
N LYS A 50 -17.61 2.46 0.78
CA LYS A 50 -17.72 3.38 -0.35
C LYS A 50 -16.48 3.28 -1.25
N PRO A 51 -16.65 3.35 -2.59
CA PRO A 51 -17.92 3.36 -3.32
C PRO A 51 -18.70 2.05 -3.12
N PHE A 52 -19.99 2.04 -3.45
CA PHE A 52 -20.89 0.90 -3.21
C PHE A 52 -20.33 -0.45 -3.74
N MET A 53 -19.56 -0.44 -4.83
CA MET A 53 -18.90 -1.61 -5.39
C MET A 53 -18.00 -2.35 -4.38
N VAL A 54 -17.44 -1.64 -3.40
CA VAL A 54 -16.63 -2.25 -2.32
C VAL A 54 -17.47 -3.23 -1.50
N ARG A 55 -18.77 -2.95 -1.31
CA ARG A 55 -19.68 -3.83 -0.56
C ARG A 55 -19.95 -5.15 -1.25
N LEU A 56 -19.78 -5.24 -2.57
CA LEU A 56 -19.96 -6.51 -3.28
C LEU A 56 -18.93 -7.57 -2.86
N SER A 57 -17.72 -7.13 -2.50
CA SER A 57 -16.66 -8.02 -2.00
C SER A 57 -16.58 -8.07 -0.47
N SER A 58 -16.88 -6.96 0.22
CA SER A 58 -16.72 -6.84 1.68
C SER A 58 -17.99 -7.10 2.49
N GLY A 59 -19.13 -7.37 1.82
CA GLY A 59 -20.45 -7.64 2.43
C GLY A 59 -21.50 -6.56 2.08
N LEU A 60 -22.60 -6.98 1.48
CA LEU A 60 -23.60 -6.05 0.90
C LEU A 60 -24.25 -5.13 1.92
N PHE A 61 -24.73 -5.69 3.03
CA PHE A 61 -25.50 -4.97 4.06
C PHE A 61 -24.65 -4.66 5.30
N LYS A 62 -23.73 -5.55 5.66
CA LYS A 62 -22.81 -5.41 6.80
C LYS A 62 -21.43 -5.94 6.42
N PRO A 63 -20.35 -5.51 7.07
CA PRO A 63 -19.02 -6.05 6.85
C PRO A 63 -18.97 -7.57 7.06
N LYS A 64 -18.36 -8.29 6.11
CA LYS A 64 -18.14 -9.74 6.20
C LYS A 64 -17.09 -10.07 7.27
N HIS A 65 -16.04 -9.26 7.35
CA HIS A 65 -14.96 -9.42 8.31
C HIS A 65 -15.07 -8.33 9.37
N LEU A 66 -15.16 -8.72 10.63
CA LEU A 66 -15.34 -7.79 11.75
C LEU A 66 -14.07 -6.99 12.04
N VAL A 67 -12.92 -7.66 12.08
CA VAL A 67 -11.63 -7.03 12.34
C VAL A 67 -11.04 -6.53 11.02
N LYS A 68 -10.50 -5.30 11.03
CA LYS A 68 -9.83 -4.67 9.89
C LYS A 68 -8.30 -4.69 10.06
N GLY A 69 -7.61 -3.98 9.19
CA GLY A 69 -6.15 -3.92 9.14
C GLY A 69 -5.58 -4.90 8.12
N THR A 70 -4.79 -4.35 7.23
CA THR A 70 -4.18 -5.09 6.10
C THR A 70 -2.75 -5.51 6.38
N ASP A 71 -1.99 -4.74 7.14
CA ASP A 71 -0.57 -4.98 7.39
C ASP A 71 -0.33 -5.50 8.80
N ALA A 72 0.37 -6.60 8.93
CA ALA A 72 0.82 -7.14 10.21
C ALA A 72 2.31 -7.44 10.19
N ALA A 73 2.99 -7.18 11.31
CA ALA A 73 4.29 -7.71 11.63
C ALA A 73 4.25 -8.30 13.05
N GLY A 74 4.80 -9.48 13.25
CA GLY A 74 4.72 -10.16 14.53
C GLY A 74 5.43 -11.51 14.58
N ILE A 75 5.06 -12.32 15.56
CA ILE A 75 5.71 -13.58 15.87
C ILE A 75 4.73 -14.73 15.62
N VAL A 76 5.16 -15.76 14.94
CA VAL A 76 4.38 -16.98 14.71
C VAL A 76 4.19 -17.70 16.05
N THR A 77 2.93 -17.94 16.45
CA THR A 77 2.59 -18.61 17.73
C THR A 77 2.00 -20.01 17.55
N ALA A 78 1.43 -20.28 16.36
CA ALA A 78 0.97 -21.62 15.99
C ALA A 78 1.01 -21.77 14.47
N VAL A 79 1.11 -23.03 14.01
CA VAL A 79 1.14 -23.37 12.57
C VAL A 79 0.13 -24.49 12.31
N GLY A 80 -0.53 -24.44 11.17
CA GLY A 80 -1.40 -25.50 10.67
C GLY A 80 -0.58 -26.72 10.21
N GLY A 81 -1.21 -27.88 10.11
CA GLY A 81 -0.55 -29.15 9.84
C GLY A 81 0.12 -29.26 8.46
N ASN A 82 -0.26 -28.42 7.51
CA ASN A 82 0.33 -28.39 6.15
C ASN A 82 1.43 -27.34 5.98
N VAL A 83 1.62 -26.44 6.96
CA VAL A 83 2.61 -25.36 6.91
C VAL A 83 4.03 -25.95 6.86
N LYS A 84 4.84 -25.47 5.92
CA LYS A 84 6.21 -25.94 5.71
C LYS A 84 7.26 -24.83 5.79
N THR A 85 6.83 -23.59 5.58
CA THR A 85 7.73 -22.45 5.43
C THR A 85 8.10 -21.82 6.77
N PHE A 86 7.20 -21.87 7.74
CA PHE A 86 7.35 -21.19 9.02
C PHE A 86 7.23 -22.16 10.20
N LYS A 87 7.81 -21.76 11.34
CA LYS A 87 7.71 -22.41 12.64
C LYS A 87 7.36 -21.39 13.73
N VAL A 88 6.91 -21.92 14.86
CA VAL A 88 6.68 -21.11 16.07
C VAL A 88 7.97 -20.38 16.46
N GLY A 89 7.85 -19.09 16.76
CA GLY A 89 8.95 -18.19 17.09
C GLY A 89 9.51 -17.40 15.92
N ASP A 90 9.15 -17.72 14.67
CA ASP A 90 9.61 -16.95 13.52
C ASP A 90 9.01 -15.53 13.54
N GLU A 91 9.84 -14.53 13.29
CA GLU A 91 9.41 -13.14 13.10
C GLU A 91 9.00 -12.93 11.64
N VAL A 92 7.75 -12.54 11.43
CA VAL A 92 7.14 -12.45 10.09
C VAL A 92 6.43 -11.12 9.88
N TYR A 93 6.18 -10.81 8.61
CA TYR A 93 5.29 -9.71 8.22
C TYR A 93 4.45 -10.12 7.01
N ALA A 94 3.27 -9.49 6.84
CA ALA A 94 2.29 -9.97 5.87
C ALA A 94 1.32 -8.89 5.43
N ASP A 95 0.82 -9.01 4.18
CA ASP A 95 -0.34 -8.29 3.66
C ASP A 95 -1.57 -9.20 3.73
N LEU A 96 -2.56 -8.79 4.52
CA LEU A 96 -3.77 -9.54 4.81
C LEU A 96 -4.95 -9.18 3.89
N ALA A 97 -4.77 -8.37 2.86
CA ALA A 97 -5.86 -7.85 2.05
C ALA A 97 -6.71 -8.96 1.40
N ASP A 98 -6.10 -10.08 0.99
CA ASP A 98 -6.79 -11.21 0.39
C ASP A 98 -7.19 -12.32 1.39
N SER A 99 -6.74 -12.24 2.65
CA SER A 99 -7.04 -13.23 3.71
C SER A 99 -8.22 -12.83 4.62
N GLY A 100 -8.85 -11.70 4.35
CA GLY A 100 -9.98 -11.22 5.14
C GLY A 100 -9.63 -10.18 6.20
N PHE A 101 -8.43 -9.60 6.14
CA PHE A 101 -7.93 -8.60 7.09
C PHE A 101 -7.62 -9.19 8.46
N GLY A 102 -7.56 -8.37 9.50
CA GLY A 102 -7.44 -8.85 10.87
C GLY A 102 -6.27 -8.28 11.67
N ALA A 103 -5.43 -7.42 11.06
CA ALA A 103 -4.24 -6.90 11.73
C ALA A 103 -4.53 -5.93 12.89
N PHE A 104 -5.76 -5.44 13.04
CA PHE A 104 -6.15 -4.62 14.20
C PHE A 104 -6.63 -5.48 15.36
N ALA A 105 -5.85 -6.51 15.72
CA ALA A 105 -6.08 -7.42 16.83
C ALA A 105 -4.77 -8.01 17.35
N ASP A 106 -4.79 -8.57 18.57
CA ASP A 106 -3.62 -9.21 19.18
C ASP A 106 -3.10 -10.39 18.35
N TYR A 107 -4.00 -11.13 17.69
CA TYR A 107 -3.66 -12.31 16.87
C TYR A 107 -4.42 -12.32 15.55
N VAL A 108 -3.79 -12.88 14.53
CA VAL A 108 -4.41 -13.13 13.23
C VAL A 108 -3.93 -14.46 12.66
N CYS A 109 -4.79 -15.15 11.89
CA CYS A 109 -4.41 -16.33 11.11
C CYS A 109 -4.43 -15.99 9.62
N ILE A 110 -3.40 -16.41 8.89
CA ILE A 110 -3.26 -16.17 7.45
C ILE A 110 -2.62 -17.36 6.75
N ASP A 111 -2.92 -17.53 5.46
CA ASP A 111 -2.20 -18.50 4.60
C ASP A 111 -0.69 -18.19 4.59
N GLU A 112 0.16 -19.21 4.79
CA GLU A 112 1.61 -19.05 4.83
C GLU A 112 2.18 -18.34 3.60
N LYS A 113 1.53 -18.48 2.43
CA LYS A 113 1.97 -17.86 1.17
C LYS A 113 1.89 -16.33 1.15
N LEU A 114 1.18 -15.72 2.08
CA LEU A 114 1.00 -14.27 2.18
C LEU A 114 2.01 -13.62 3.12
N ALA A 115 2.80 -14.42 3.85
CA ALA A 115 3.81 -13.97 4.80
C ALA A 115 5.24 -14.15 4.27
N ALA A 116 6.16 -13.40 4.84
CA ALA A 116 7.60 -13.62 4.73
C ALA A 116 8.29 -13.37 6.07
N LEU A 117 9.52 -13.86 6.22
CA LEU A 117 10.37 -13.50 7.35
C LEU A 117 10.62 -12.00 7.34
N LYS A 118 10.45 -11.38 8.49
CA LYS A 118 10.73 -9.96 8.70
C LYS A 118 12.20 -9.67 8.36
N PRO A 119 12.51 -8.53 7.68
CA PRO A 119 13.89 -8.09 7.54
C PRO A 119 14.59 -8.04 8.90
N LYS A 120 15.80 -8.60 8.99
CA LYS A 120 16.54 -8.69 10.25
C LYS A 120 16.92 -7.33 10.82
N THR A 121 17.13 -6.37 9.94
CA THR A 121 17.56 -5.01 10.29
C THR A 121 16.43 -4.12 10.78
N LEU A 122 15.15 -4.53 10.60
CA LEU A 122 13.99 -3.73 10.96
C LEU A 122 13.34 -4.14 12.28
N SER A 123 12.81 -3.15 12.99
CA SER A 123 11.83 -3.34 14.06
C SER A 123 10.49 -3.84 13.52
N PHE A 124 9.59 -4.33 14.39
CA PHE A 124 8.24 -4.71 13.98
C PHE A 124 7.43 -3.52 13.43
N LEU A 125 7.59 -2.31 13.97
CA LEU A 125 6.92 -1.11 13.46
C LEU A 125 7.36 -0.80 12.02
N GLU A 126 8.66 -0.82 11.77
CA GLU A 126 9.19 -0.58 10.43
C GLU A 126 8.73 -1.66 9.46
N ALA A 127 8.78 -2.93 9.87
CA ALA A 127 8.30 -4.04 9.05
C ALA A 127 6.80 -3.94 8.75
N ALA A 128 5.97 -3.56 9.72
CA ALA A 128 4.53 -3.37 9.51
C ALA A 128 4.21 -2.23 8.54
N SER A 129 5.13 -1.30 8.29
CA SER A 129 4.91 -0.19 7.34
C SER A 129 4.98 -0.62 5.87
N LEU A 130 5.49 -1.81 5.59
CA LEU A 130 5.87 -2.26 4.24
C LEU A 130 4.75 -2.96 3.47
N PRO A 131 4.06 -4.00 4.01
CA PRO A 131 3.46 -5.04 3.20
C PRO A 131 2.60 -4.51 2.06
N LEU A 132 1.45 -3.92 2.29
CA LEU A 132 0.57 -3.44 1.24
C LEU A 132 1.24 -2.41 0.33
N THR A 133 1.95 -1.45 0.92
CA THR A 133 2.43 -0.28 0.16
C THR A 133 3.70 -0.58 -0.64
N ALA A 134 4.64 -1.34 -0.08
CA ALA A 134 5.86 -1.70 -0.79
C ALA A 134 5.60 -2.75 -1.88
N ILE A 135 4.71 -3.76 -1.63
CA ILE A 135 4.26 -4.70 -2.66
C ILE A 135 3.58 -3.93 -3.80
N THR A 136 2.67 -3.00 -3.47
CA THR A 136 1.98 -2.20 -4.48
C THR A 136 2.96 -1.42 -5.35
N ALA A 137 3.95 -0.78 -4.75
CA ALA A 137 4.99 -0.04 -5.48
C ALA A 137 5.85 -0.97 -6.34
N LEU A 138 6.31 -2.10 -5.77
CA LEU A 138 7.13 -3.08 -6.48
C LEU A 138 6.42 -3.61 -7.73
N GLN A 139 5.20 -4.12 -7.56
CA GLN A 139 4.43 -4.70 -8.67
C GLN A 139 4.04 -3.64 -9.71
N ALA A 140 3.71 -2.40 -9.28
CA ALA A 140 3.43 -1.30 -10.20
C ALA A 140 4.63 -0.95 -11.07
N VAL A 141 5.83 -0.88 -10.48
CA VAL A 141 7.09 -0.52 -11.16
C VAL A 141 7.62 -1.68 -12.00
N ARG A 142 7.74 -2.88 -11.40
CA ARG A 142 8.34 -4.08 -12.03
C ARG A 142 7.42 -4.69 -13.09
N ASP A 143 6.17 -4.99 -12.70
CA ASP A 143 5.31 -5.85 -13.49
C ASP A 143 4.42 -5.06 -14.44
N LYS A 144 3.91 -3.90 -13.99
CA LYS A 144 2.94 -3.13 -14.76
C LYS A 144 3.58 -2.06 -15.62
N ALA A 145 4.37 -1.19 -15.02
CA ALA A 145 5.08 -0.14 -15.77
C ALA A 145 6.29 -0.69 -16.53
N LYS A 146 6.91 -1.76 -16.02
CA LYS A 146 8.12 -2.38 -16.58
C LYS A 146 9.25 -1.37 -16.73
N VAL A 147 9.47 -0.59 -15.67
CA VAL A 147 10.48 0.45 -15.61
C VAL A 147 11.87 -0.14 -15.89
N LYS A 148 12.65 0.55 -16.70
CA LYS A 148 14.03 0.18 -17.07
C LYS A 148 14.97 1.37 -16.94
N ALA A 149 16.25 1.09 -17.02
CA ALA A 149 17.30 2.11 -16.96
C ALA A 149 17.11 3.16 -18.07
N GLY A 150 17.24 4.42 -17.68
CA GLY A 150 17.08 5.57 -18.54
C GLY A 150 15.65 6.06 -18.76
N ASP A 151 14.61 5.32 -18.30
CA ASP A 151 13.23 5.80 -18.40
C ASP A 151 13.05 7.07 -17.55
N ARG A 152 12.30 8.05 -18.08
CA ARG A 152 11.86 9.24 -17.36
C ARG A 152 10.51 8.94 -16.73
N VAL A 153 10.47 8.86 -15.41
CA VAL A 153 9.30 8.45 -14.63
C VAL A 153 8.75 9.62 -13.83
N LEU A 154 7.49 9.98 -14.04
CA LEU A 154 6.75 10.92 -13.19
C LEU A 154 5.91 10.15 -12.18
N ILE A 155 6.09 10.44 -10.89
CA ILE A 155 5.32 9.82 -9.82
C ILE A 155 4.40 10.87 -9.19
N VAL A 156 3.09 10.74 -9.38
CA VAL A 156 2.08 11.65 -8.80
C VAL A 156 1.58 11.08 -7.48
N GLY A 157 1.73 11.88 -6.41
CA GLY A 157 1.50 11.42 -5.03
C GLY A 157 2.72 10.69 -4.45
N ALA A 158 3.90 11.17 -4.78
CA ALA A 158 5.17 10.54 -4.47
C ALA A 158 5.55 10.52 -2.99
N SER A 159 4.98 11.38 -2.15
CA SER A 159 5.25 11.44 -0.70
C SER A 159 4.45 10.46 0.16
N GLY A 160 3.39 9.86 -0.38
CA GLY A 160 2.57 8.89 0.36
C GLY A 160 3.25 7.53 0.50
N GLY A 161 2.65 6.60 1.27
CA GLY A 161 3.22 5.28 1.53
C GLY A 161 3.67 4.54 0.27
N VAL A 162 2.79 4.37 -0.72
CA VAL A 162 3.16 3.71 -2.00
C VAL A 162 4.14 4.54 -2.81
N GLY A 163 3.97 5.88 -2.82
CA GLY A 163 4.79 6.79 -3.63
C GLY A 163 6.25 6.82 -3.20
N SER A 164 6.51 6.82 -1.89
CA SER A 164 7.86 6.79 -1.33
C SER A 164 8.60 5.50 -1.71
N TYR A 165 7.91 4.38 -1.76
CA TYR A 165 8.50 3.12 -2.21
C TYR A 165 8.65 3.07 -3.74
N ALA A 166 7.72 3.67 -4.50
CA ALA A 166 7.83 3.75 -5.95
C ALA A 166 9.08 4.56 -6.40
N ILE A 167 9.42 5.66 -5.69
CA ILE A 167 10.69 6.39 -5.94
C ILE A 167 11.86 5.42 -5.83
N GLN A 168 12.00 4.73 -4.71
CA GLN A 168 13.12 3.84 -4.42
C GLN A 168 13.22 2.70 -5.45
N HIS A 169 12.09 2.08 -5.81
CA HIS A 169 12.07 1.04 -6.85
C HIS A 169 12.48 1.58 -8.22
N CYS A 170 11.95 2.72 -8.67
CA CYS A 170 12.33 3.33 -9.93
C CYS A 170 13.83 3.66 -9.98
N LYS A 171 14.38 4.20 -8.89
CA LYS A 171 15.82 4.49 -8.79
C LYS A 171 16.67 3.21 -8.87
N ARG A 172 16.22 2.14 -8.22
CA ARG A 172 16.91 0.85 -8.31
C ARG A 172 16.95 0.28 -9.74
N TYR A 173 15.91 0.54 -10.54
CA TYR A 173 15.90 0.17 -11.97
C TYR A 173 16.67 1.15 -12.86
N GLY A 174 17.33 2.17 -12.29
CA GLY A 174 18.13 3.14 -13.05
C GLY A 174 17.31 4.19 -13.81
N ALA A 175 16.07 4.42 -13.40
CA ALA A 175 15.22 5.45 -13.99
C ALA A 175 15.56 6.84 -13.47
N HIS A 176 15.21 7.86 -14.27
CA HIS A 176 15.20 9.27 -13.87
C HIS A 176 13.82 9.61 -13.30
N VAL A 177 13.75 9.92 -12.00
CA VAL A 177 12.50 10.08 -11.24
C VAL A 177 12.19 11.54 -11.00
N THR A 178 11.02 12.00 -11.46
CA THR A 178 10.41 13.27 -11.07
C THR A 178 9.25 13.01 -10.12
N ALA A 179 9.35 13.53 -8.89
CA ALA A 179 8.35 13.35 -7.85
C ALA A 179 7.39 14.54 -7.74
N VAL A 180 6.09 14.33 -7.86
CA VAL A 180 5.05 15.34 -7.64
C VAL A 180 4.63 15.30 -6.18
N VAL A 181 4.96 16.36 -5.44
CA VAL A 181 4.78 16.47 -3.98
C VAL A 181 4.34 17.88 -3.58
N SER A 182 3.93 18.10 -2.33
CA SER A 182 3.76 19.44 -1.76
C SER A 182 5.09 20.02 -1.30
N THR A 183 5.16 21.36 -1.11
CA THR A 183 6.37 22.08 -0.66
C THR A 183 7.05 21.39 0.53
N GLY A 184 6.30 21.02 1.56
CA GLY A 184 6.85 20.40 2.79
C GLY A 184 7.37 18.97 2.60
N ARG A 185 7.22 18.37 1.41
CA ARG A 185 7.64 16.98 1.11
C ARG A 185 8.77 16.89 0.08
N ILE A 186 9.28 18.01 -0.39
CA ILE A 186 10.39 18.06 -1.36
C ILE A 186 11.63 17.37 -0.79
N ALA A 187 12.04 17.74 0.42
CA ALA A 187 13.21 17.16 1.08
C ALA A 187 13.10 15.63 1.24
N GLN A 188 11.92 15.13 1.63
CA GLN A 188 11.65 13.69 1.72
C GLN A 188 11.82 12.99 0.35
N ALA A 189 11.21 13.52 -0.69
CA ALA A 189 11.30 12.92 -2.03
C ALA A 189 12.74 12.90 -2.56
N THR A 190 13.51 13.98 -2.35
CA THR A 190 14.91 14.05 -2.73
C THR A 190 15.77 13.06 -1.94
N ALA A 191 15.56 12.92 -0.62
CA ALA A 191 16.27 11.96 0.20
C ALA A 191 16.00 10.49 -0.21
N LEU A 192 14.81 10.20 -0.77
CA LEU A 192 14.46 8.89 -1.31
C LEU A 192 15.03 8.65 -2.73
N GLY A 193 15.74 9.62 -3.30
CA GLY A 193 16.43 9.50 -4.58
C GLY A 193 15.70 10.11 -5.77
N ALA A 194 14.66 10.92 -5.59
CA ALA A 194 14.06 11.65 -6.71
C ALA A 194 15.08 12.63 -7.31
N ASP A 195 15.26 12.57 -8.64
CA ASP A 195 16.20 13.44 -9.37
C ASP A 195 15.64 14.86 -9.56
N ALA A 196 14.31 14.98 -9.61
CA ALA A 196 13.59 16.25 -9.68
C ALA A 196 12.28 16.19 -8.90
N THR A 197 11.78 17.37 -8.53
CA THR A 197 10.50 17.51 -7.83
C THR A 197 9.63 18.56 -8.51
N ILE A 198 8.32 18.31 -8.54
CA ILE A 198 7.29 19.27 -8.92
C ILE A 198 6.44 19.55 -7.70
N ASP A 199 6.47 20.80 -7.24
CA ASP A 199 5.60 21.26 -6.17
C ASP A 199 4.22 21.59 -6.74
N TYR A 200 3.26 20.70 -6.55
CA TYR A 200 1.90 20.87 -7.09
C TYR A 200 1.12 22.03 -6.43
N THR A 201 1.60 22.54 -5.29
CA THR A 201 0.99 23.70 -4.60
C THR A 201 1.36 25.03 -5.28
N ARG A 202 2.44 25.02 -6.06
CA ARG A 202 2.96 26.21 -6.79
C ARG A 202 2.82 26.07 -8.30
N THR A 203 3.05 24.87 -8.82
CA THR A 203 3.02 24.60 -10.25
C THR A 203 1.94 23.57 -10.57
N PRO A 204 0.79 23.99 -11.10
CA PRO A 204 -0.23 23.06 -11.58
C PRO A 204 0.32 22.07 -12.61
N LEU A 205 -0.05 20.81 -12.50
CA LEU A 205 0.51 19.74 -13.33
C LEU A 205 0.20 19.90 -14.83
N ASP A 206 -0.85 20.62 -15.19
CA ASP A 206 -1.21 20.94 -16.58
C ASP A 206 -0.34 22.04 -17.22
N GLN A 207 0.46 22.75 -16.42
CA GLN A 207 1.47 23.74 -16.86
C GLN A 207 2.85 23.11 -17.08
N VAL A 208 3.04 21.85 -16.67
CA VAL A 208 4.30 21.12 -16.88
C VAL A 208 4.44 20.77 -18.36
N SER A 209 5.59 21.13 -18.96
CA SER A 209 5.90 20.93 -20.39
C SER A 209 6.69 19.65 -20.65
N GLU A 210 7.44 19.18 -19.64
CA GLU A 210 8.27 17.98 -19.71
C GLU A 210 7.46 16.75 -20.08
N LYS A 211 8.14 15.82 -20.79
CA LYS A 211 7.54 14.54 -21.20
C LYS A 211 8.20 13.38 -20.48
N TYR A 212 7.39 12.38 -20.17
CA TYR A 212 7.78 11.20 -19.41
C TYR A 212 7.44 9.93 -20.17
N ASP A 213 8.30 8.93 -20.06
CA ASP A 213 8.07 7.62 -20.64
C ASP A 213 7.04 6.85 -19.82
N ILE A 214 7.03 7.11 -18.51
CA ILE A 214 6.10 6.47 -17.57
C ILE A 214 5.51 7.54 -16.64
N VAL A 215 4.19 7.49 -16.44
CA VAL A 215 3.49 8.25 -15.40
C VAL A 215 2.80 7.27 -14.45
N LEU A 216 3.26 7.25 -13.20
CA LEU A 216 2.64 6.48 -12.12
C LEU A 216 1.72 7.40 -11.30
N THR A 217 0.42 7.13 -11.27
CA THR A 217 -0.51 7.91 -10.44
C THR A 217 -0.90 7.14 -9.22
N ILE A 218 -0.39 7.55 -8.07
CA ILE A 218 -0.62 6.88 -6.80
C ILE A 218 -1.69 7.59 -5.98
N ASN A 219 -1.58 8.92 -5.91
CA ASN A 219 -2.60 9.77 -5.31
C ASN A 219 -2.63 11.11 -6.07
N GLY A 220 -3.81 11.51 -6.49
CA GLY A 220 -3.99 12.75 -7.24
C GLY A 220 -5.14 12.65 -8.23
N PHE A 221 -5.84 13.78 -8.44
CA PHE A 221 -7.03 13.86 -9.26
C PHE A 221 -6.80 14.80 -10.42
N TYR A 222 -6.13 14.29 -11.45
CA TYR A 222 -6.05 15.06 -12.69
C TYR A 222 -6.87 14.38 -13.79
N PRO A 223 -7.49 15.16 -14.68
CA PRO A 223 -8.15 14.61 -15.85
C PRO A 223 -7.17 13.79 -16.70
N LEU A 224 -7.65 12.72 -17.35
CA LEU A 224 -6.84 11.89 -18.24
C LEU A 224 -6.09 12.72 -19.31
N LYS A 225 -6.70 13.81 -19.79
CA LYS A 225 -6.07 14.73 -20.75
C LYS A 225 -4.77 15.35 -20.22
N THR A 226 -4.67 15.62 -18.91
CA THR A 226 -3.45 16.16 -18.27
C THR A 226 -2.34 15.10 -18.33
N TYR A 227 -2.63 13.87 -17.92
CA TYR A 227 -1.65 12.79 -18.00
C TYR A 227 -1.20 12.49 -19.43
N LYS A 228 -2.14 12.52 -20.41
CA LYS A 228 -1.82 12.38 -21.83
C LYS A 228 -0.82 13.40 -22.33
N LYS A 229 -0.95 14.66 -21.88
CA LYS A 229 -0.01 15.73 -22.23
C LYS A 229 1.38 15.51 -21.66
N LEU A 230 1.51 14.83 -20.54
CA LEU A 230 2.80 14.58 -19.86
C LEU A 230 3.54 13.35 -20.42
N LEU A 231 2.87 12.49 -21.17
CA LEU A 231 3.49 11.32 -21.77
C LEU A 231 4.24 11.65 -23.06
N THR A 232 5.33 10.94 -23.32
CA THR A 232 5.94 10.84 -24.65
C THR A 232 4.94 10.17 -25.63
N SER A 233 5.26 10.18 -26.93
CA SER A 233 4.39 9.57 -27.97
C SER A 233 4.15 8.07 -27.75
N THR A 234 5.04 7.38 -27.06
CA THR A 234 4.96 5.95 -26.72
C THR A 234 4.85 5.70 -25.22
N GLY A 235 4.59 6.75 -24.43
CA GLY A 235 4.61 6.68 -22.97
C GLY A 235 3.48 5.84 -22.37
N HIS A 236 3.67 5.39 -21.12
CA HIS A 236 2.76 4.52 -20.40
C HIS A 236 2.21 5.20 -19.14
N LEU A 237 0.88 5.30 -19.03
CA LEU A 237 0.18 5.70 -17.81
C LEU A 237 -0.23 4.48 -17.01
N VAL A 238 0.21 4.40 -15.76
CA VAL A 238 -0.24 3.38 -14.80
C VAL A 238 -1.02 4.06 -13.66
N LEU A 239 -2.30 3.74 -13.53
CA LEU A 239 -3.13 4.15 -12.40
C LEU A 239 -3.01 3.09 -11.29
N VAL A 240 -2.24 3.37 -10.27
CA VAL A 240 -2.01 2.48 -9.11
C VAL A 240 -3.12 2.64 -8.09
N SER A 241 -3.47 3.87 -7.79
CA SER A 241 -4.62 4.24 -6.98
C SER A 241 -5.12 5.58 -7.50
N SER A 242 -6.41 5.78 -7.57
CA SER A 242 -6.93 7.11 -7.84
C SER A 242 -8.01 7.40 -6.81
N GLY A 243 -8.16 8.66 -6.44
CA GLY A 243 -9.23 9.01 -5.54
C GLY A 243 -10.62 8.78 -6.14
N LYS A 244 -10.76 8.66 -7.49
CA LYS A 244 -12.02 8.26 -8.15
C LYS A 244 -11.90 6.84 -8.67
N MET A 245 -12.55 5.90 -7.99
CA MET A 245 -12.64 4.50 -8.42
C MET A 245 -13.15 4.38 -9.87
N SER A 246 -14.02 5.30 -10.31
CA SER A 246 -14.49 5.35 -11.70
C SER A 246 -13.35 5.48 -12.72
N GLN A 247 -12.30 6.25 -12.43
CA GLN A 247 -11.14 6.37 -13.33
C GLN A 247 -10.36 5.06 -13.42
N ILE A 248 -10.14 4.39 -12.29
CA ILE A 248 -9.46 3.08 -12.27
C ILE A 248 -10.27 2.09 -13.11
N LEU A 249 -11.58 1.96 -12.85
CA LEU A 249 -12.46 1.06 -13.59
C LEU A 249 -12.49 1.39 -15.07
N THR A 250 -12.61 2.67 -15.44
CA THR A 250 -12.60 3.10 -16.84
C THR A 250 -11.29 2.73 -17.54
N ILE A 251 -10.15 3.01 -16.90
CA ILE A 251 -8.84 2.69 -17.51
C ILE A 251 -8.55 1.19 -17.48
N THR A 252 -9.01 0.46 -16.47
CA THR A 252 -8.86 -1.00 -16.45
C THR A 252 -9.69 -1.65 -17.57
N ALA A 253 -10.94 -1.20 -17.79
CA ALA A 253 -11.83 -1.74 -18.80
C ALA A 253 -11.49 -1.27 -20.22
N PHE A 254 -11.21 0.01 -20.40
CA PHE A 254 -11.04 0.65 -21.72
C PHE A 254 -9.61 1.05 -22.05
N GLY A 255 -8.67 0.90 -21.13
CA GLY A 255 -7.25 1.23 -21.35
C GLY A 255 -6.65 0.59 -22.60
N PRO A 256 -6.85 -0.72 -22.84
CA PRO A 256 -6.38 -1.37 -24.07
C PRO A 256 -6.97 -0.76 -25.36
N LEU A 257 -8.23 -0.33 -25.33
CA LEU A 257 -8.90 0.31 -26.46
C LEU A 257 -8.39 1.73 -26.71
N LEU A 258 -8.17 2.48 -25.62
CA LEU A 258 -7.60 3.84 -25.67
C LEU A 258 -6.14 3.83 -26.16
N SER A 259 -5.41 2.76 -25.87
CA SER A 259 -4.00 2.59 -26.23
C SER A 259 -3.76 2.42 -27.74
N LYS A 260 -4.78 2.02 -28.52
CA LYS A 260 -4.62 1.78 -29.98
C LYS A 260 -4.50 3.07 -30.83
N LYS A 261 -4.85 4.23 -30.29
CA LYS A 261 -5.00 5.48 -31.08
C LYS A 261 -3.85 6.47 -30.96
N GLY A 262 -2.65 6.08 -30.55
CA GLY A 262 -1.59 7.11 -30.46
C GLY A 262 -0.23 6.65 -29.92
N GLY A 263 0.02 5.35 -29.86
CA GLY A 263 1.29 4.83 -29.32
C GLY A 263 1.39 4.90 -27.81
N GLN A 264 0.64 5.78 -27.13
CA GLN A 264 0.55 5.83 -25.66
C GLN A 264 -0.28 4.67 -25.12
N THR A 265 0.10 4.14 -23.97
CA THR A 265 -0.61 3.03 -23.30
C THR A 265 -1.16 3.45 -21.94
N TYR A 266 -2.29 2.85 -21.56
CA TYR A 266 -3.01 3.20 -20.33
C TYR A 266 -3.41 1.92 -19.60
N SER A 267 -3.06 1.81 -18.33
CA SER A 267 -3.43 0.64 -17.54
C SER A 267 -3.82 1.02 -16.11
N GLY A 268 -4.90 0.40 -15.63
CA GLY A 268 -5.21 0.33 -14.21
C GLY A 268 -4.43 -0.81 -13.57
N PHE A 269 -4.16 -0.67 -12.29
CA PHE A 269 -3.41 -1.64 -11.52
C PHE A 269 -4.02 -1.84 -10.14
N LEU A 270 -4.11 -3.09 -9.72
CA LEU A 270 -4.46 -3.50 -8.38
C LEU A 270 -3.41 -4.52 -7.94
N ALA A 271 -2.71 -4.22 -6.86
CA ALA A 271 -1.72 -5.11 -6.29
C ALA A 271 -2.36 -6.38 -5.70
N ARG A 272 -1.56 -7.43 -5.60
CA ARG A 272 -1.95 -8.68 -4.95
C ARG A 272 -0.97 -8.99 -3.83
N PRO A 273 -1.44 -9.35 -2.63
CA PRO A 273 -0.59 -9.85 -1.56
C PRO A 273 0.30 -11.01 -2.03
N SER A 274 1.57 -10.99 -1.63
CA SER A 274 2.54 -11.99 -2.08
C SER A 274 3.68 -12.12 -1.07
N GLY A 275 3.78 -13.27 -0.42
CA GLY A 275 4.91 -13.58 0.46
C GLY A 275 6.24 -13.63 -0.30
N ALA A 276 6.24 -14.06 -1.57
CA ALA A 276 7.44 -14.05 -2.40
C ALA A 276 7.95 -12.62 -2.68
N ASP A 277 7.04 -11.65 -2.94
CA ASP A 277 7.42 -10.25 -3.09
C ASP A 277 7.91 -9.65 -1.76
N LEU A 278 7.30 -10.03 -0.62
CA LEU A 278 7.79 -9.65 0.70
C LEU A 278 9.19 -10.22 0.97
N ALA A 279 9.44 -11.49 0.66
CA ALA A 279 10.77 -12.08 0.81
C ALA A 279 11.83 -11.36 -0.05
N HIS A 280 11.46 -10.97 -1.28
CA HIS A 280 12.32 -10.16 -2.12
C HIS A 280 12.60 -8.77 -1.49
N LEU A 281 11.57 -8.12 -0.93
CA LEU A 281 11.72 -6.85 -0.22
C LEU A 281 12.59 -6.99 1.03
N SER A 282 12.46 -8.09 1.79
CA SER A 282 13.32 -8.37 2.94
C SER A 282 14.80 -8.39 2.56
N ALA A 283 15.14 -9.08 1.47
CA ALA A 283 16.53 -9.12 0.98
C ALA A 283 17.05 -7.73 0.59
N LEU A 284 16.23 -6.91 -0.12
CA LEU A 284 16.61 -5.55 -0.50
C LEU A 284 16.85 -4.64 0.71
N ILE A 285 16.08 -4.81 1.76
CA ILE A 285 16.18 -4.01 2.99
C ILE A 285 17.42 -4.43 3.78
N ASP A 286 17.63 -5.73 3.95
CA ASP A 286 18.79 -6.26 4.69
C ASP A 286 20.11 -5.90 3.99
N ASP A 287 20.12 -5.74 2.66
CA ASP A 287 21.24 -5.23 1.84
C ASP A 287 21.36 -3.69 1.88
N GLY A 288 20.52 -2.96 2.62
CA GLY A 288 20.56 -1.51 2.73
C GLY A 288 20.09 -0.74 1.49
N HIS A 289 19.42 -1.40 0.55
CA HIS A 289 18.97 -0.80 -0.71
C HIS A 289 17.56 -0.23 -0.67
N PHE A 290 16.87 -0.36 0.46
CA PHE A 290 15.47 0.04 0.59
C PHE A 290 15.16 0.38 2.04
N MET A 291 14.43 1.47 2.29
CA MET A 291 14.13 1.92 3.64
C MET A 291 12.63 2.20 3.83
N PRO A 292 12.09 1.89 5.03
CA PRO A 292 10.74 2.28 5.40
C PRO A 292 10.59 3.80 5.54
N VAL A 293 9.38 4.32 5.25
CA VAL A 293 9.05 5.74 5.41
C VAL A 293 7.87 5.87 6.35
N ILE A 294 8.15 6.07 7.62
CA ILE A 294 7.15 6.22 8.68
C ILE A 294 6.92 7.72 8.93
N GLU A 295 5.68 8.13 8.83
CA GLU A 295 5.22 9.48 9.17
C GLU A 295 4.95 9.60 10.67
N ARG A 296 4.37 8.54 11.27
CA ARG A 296 3.92 8.58 12.65
C ARG A 296 3.77 7.20 13.27
N GLU A 297 4.20 7.10 14.52
CA GLU A 297 3.88 6.01 15.43
C GLU A 297 2.70 6.40 16.32
N ILE A 298 1.78 5.46 16.55
CA ILE A 298 0.59 5.67 17.38
C ILE A 298 0.36 4.49 18.33
N ALA A 299 -0.47 4.71 19.35
CA ALA A 299 -0.98 3.63 20.18
C ALA A 299 -2.11 2.85 19.45
N PHE A 300 -2.33 1.60 19.85
CA PHE A 300 -3.42 0.78 19.31
C PHE A 300 -4.79 1.45 19.45
N GLU A 301 -5.02 2.05 20.59
CA GLU A 301 -6.27 2.72 20.95
C GLU A 301 -6.56 3.95 20.06
N ASP A 302 -5.52 4.53 19.46
CA ASP A 302 -5.63 5.69 18.58
C ASP A 302 -5.95 5.31 17.12
N ILE A 303 -5.90 4.02 16.74
CA ILE A 303 -6.16 3.56 15.37
C ILE A 303 -7.48 4.13 14.82
N PRO A 304 -8.64 4.12 15.54
CA PRO A 304 -9.87 4.69 15.01
C PRO A 304 -9.73 6.17 14.65
N LYS A 305 -9.12 6.97 15.51
CA LYS A 305 -8.87 8.39 15.26
C LYS A 305 -8.03 8.60 13.99
N TRP A 306 -6.93 7.85 13.86
CA TRP A 306 -6.00 8.02 12.74
C TRP A 306 -6.50 7.44 11.42
N ILE A 307 -7.43 6.50 11.43
CA ILE A 307 -8.18 6.11 10.22
C ILE A 307 -8.97 7.31 9.69
N GLY A 308 -9.60 8.11 10.58
CA GLY A 308 -10.29 9.34 10.21
C GLY A 308 -9.35 10.43 9.66
N GLU A 309 -8.15 10.56 10.20
CA GLU A 309 -7.13 11.49 9.68
C GLU A 309 -6.59 11.04 8.32
N LEU A 310 -6.34 9.73 8.14
CA LEU A 310 -5.91 9.15 6.87
C LEU A 310 -6.93 9.39 5.75
N GLU A 311 -8.23 9.35 6.05
CA GLU A 311 -9.32 9.66 5.11
C GLU A 311 -9.21 11.10 4.55
N LYS A 312 -8.68 12.06 5.33
CA LYS A 312 -8.47 13.46 4.91
C LYS A 312 -7.34 13.62 3.88
N GLY A 313 -6.45 12.62 3.75
CA GLY A 313 -5.49 12.52 2.63
C GLY A 313 -4.19 13.32 2.79
N HIS A 314 -3.81 13.78 3.97
CA HIS A 314 -2.62 14.62 4.20
C HIS A 314 -1.45 13.93 4.90
N VAL A 315 -1.34 12.61 4.73
CA VAL A 315 -0.29 11.79 5.34
C VAL A 315 0.86 11.58 4.35
N GLY A 316 2.09 11.89 4.76
CA GLY A 316 3.30 11.81 3.93
C GLY A 316 4.19 10.64 4.30
N GLY A 317 3.67 9.43 4.27
CA GLY A 317 4.36 8.21 4.66
C GLY A 317 3.38 7.20 5.24
N LYS A 318 3.85 6.37 6.17
CA LYS A 318 3.03 5.35 6.85
C LYS A 318 2.72 5.77 8.29
N ILE A 319 1.49 5.50 8.72
CA ILE A 319 1.10 5.53 10.14
C ILE A 319 1.18 4.09 10.63
N VAL A 320 1.96 3.85 11.67
CA VAL A 320 2.18 2.54 12.27
C VAL A 320 1.73 2.52 13.72
N ALA A 321 1.26 1.39 14.20
CA ALA A 321 0.77 1.23 15.56
C ALA A 321 1.38 -0.01 16.23
N TRP A 322 1.81 0.13 17.49
CA TRP A 322 2.07 -1.02 18.35
C TRP A 322 0.72 -1.67 18.73
N VAL A 323 0.64 -2.99 18.54
CA VAL A 323 -0.49 -3.81 19.01
C VAL A 323 -0.11 -4.47 20.34
N ASN A 324 1.05 -5.13 20.37
CA ASN A 324 1.66 -5.70 21.57
C ASN A 324 3.11 -5.21 21.65
N LYS A 325 3.58 -4.81 22.83
CA LYS A 325 4.95 -4.32 23.04
C LYS A 325 5.88 -5.37 23.65
N ASP A 326 5.28 -6.47 24.18
CA ASP A 326 5.96 -7.56 24.89
C ASP A 326 5.51 -8.93 24.36
#